data_2d8b44675fc19c6c41f858429b646ac5
#
_entry.id   2d8b44675fc19c6c41f858429b646ac5
#
_cell.length_a   1.000
_cell.length_b   1.000
_cell.length_c   1.000
_cell.angle_alpha   90.00
_cell.angle_beta   90.00
_cell.angle_gamma   90.00
#
_symmetry.space_group_name_H-M   'P 1'
#
loop_
_entity.id
_entity.type
_entity.pdbx_description
1 polymer ?
#
loop_
_entity_poly.entity_id
_entity_poly.type
_entity_poly.pdbx_seq_one_letter_code
_entity_poly.pdbx_strand_id
1 'polypeptide(L)'
;SLVPKKGEATNLLVPVCVSSSHASYGSIRMEPVFMILGQSAATAACMAIDEKIDVQAVEYDKLQERLLADRQVLDYAGGRPSPAHVTIDPKKLPGIVIDDVDARLTSQWPESTSVTGYVGKWYLHDNNDSKGQRSITFTATIDKAGEYDVRVSYTANPNRASNVPVTVEQDGKTVLSAKVNQKQEPKIDGTWVSIGKVKLAAGTVSVTISNKDTDGHVIADAVQLLP
;
A
#
# COMPACT_ATOMS: atom_id res chain seq x y z
N SER A 1 -7.40 28.24 -11.47
CA SER A 1 -8.54 29.19 -11.30
C SER A 1 -9.74 28.72 -12.07
N LEU A 2 -10.95 28.89 -11.51
CA LEU A 2 -12.23 28.57 -12.15
C LEU A 2 -12.90 29.80 -12.78
N VAL A 3 -12.37 30.98 -12.53
CA VAL A 3 -12.94 32.27 -13.01
C VAL A 3 -11.90 33.03 -13.81
N PRO A 4 -12.31 33.78 -14.85
CA PRO A 4 -11.45 34.69 -15.59
C PRO A 4 -11.00 35.86 -14.72
N LYS A 5 -10.05 36.63 -15.21
CA LYS A 5 -9.61 37.84 -14.51
C LYS A 5 -10.77 38.85 -14.44
N LYS A 6 -10.76 39.63 -13.35
CA LYS A 6 -11.73 40.73 -13.20
C LYS A 6 -11.66 41.69 -14.40
N GLY A 7 -12.82 41.95 -15.02
CA GLY A 7 -12.91 42.79 -16.19
C GLY A 7 -12.89 42.06 -17.56
N GLU A 8 -12.56 40.77 -17.59
CA GLU A 8 -12.63 39.97 -18.83
C GLU A 8 -14.03 39.36 -19.06
N ALA A 9 -14.61 38.77 -18.02
CA ALA A 9 -15.98 38.28 -18.02
C ALA A 9 -16.49 38.25 -16.58
N THR A 10 -17.74 38.65 -16.36
CA THR A 10 -18.33 38.78 -15.02
C THR A 10 -19.22 37.62 -14.61
N ASN A 11 -19.57 36.77 -15.55
CA ASN A 11 -20.55 35.68 -15.40
C ASN A 11 -20.07 34.32 -15.94
N LEU A 12 -18.75 34.11 -16.01
CA LEU A 12 -18.16 32.87 -16.55
C LEU A 12 -17.46 32.07 -15.44
N LEU A 13 -17.80 30.79 -15.34
CA LEU A 13 -17.15 29.79 -14.52
C LEU A 13 -16.72 28.61 -15.40
N VAL A 14 -15.49 28.11 -15.22
CA VAL A 14 -14.88 27.09 -16.08
C VAL A 14 -14.39 25.92 -15.22
N PRO A 15 -15.26 24.94 -14.89
CA PRO A 15 -14.90 23.88 -13.96
C PRO A 15 -14.06 22.74 -14.59
N VAL A 16 -13.93 22.68 -15.92
CA VAL A 16 -13.18 21.61 -16.61
C VAL A 16 -11.88 22.15 -17.20
N CYS A 17 -11.95 23.22 -18.00
CA CYS A 17 -10.77 23.85 -18.61
C CYS A 17 -10.07 24.79 -17.60
N VAL A 18 -9.67 24.26 -16.48
CA VAL A 18 -9.11 25.05 -15.36
C VAL A 18 -7.70 25.54 -15.66
N SER A 19 -7.38 26.75 -15.20
CA SER A 19 -6.01 27.25 -15.20
C SER A 19 -5.21 26.62 -14.09
N SER A 20 -4.28 25.75 -14.43
CA SER A 20 -3.39 25.05 -13.48
C SER A 20 -2.02 24.80 -14.08
N SER A 21 -1.02 24.52 -13.24
CA SER A 21 0.29 24.05 -13.73
C SER A 21 0.18 22.64 -14.33
N HIS A 22 1.13 22.28 -15.18
CA HIS A 22 1.19 20.93 -15.76
C HIS A 22 1.22 19.82 -14.68
N ALA A 23 1.99 20.01 -13.63
CA ALA A 23 2.07 19.06 -12.51
C ALA A 23 0.74 18.93 -11.76
N SER A 24 0.07 20.06 -11.46
CA SER A 24 -1.24 20.05 -10.78
C SER A 24 -2.34 19.47 -11.66
N TYR A 25 -2.30 19.73 -12.97
CA TYR A 25 -3.31 19.22 -13.91
C TYR A 25 -3.35 17.69 -13.93
N GLY A 26 -2.22 17.02 -13.76
CA GLY A 26 -2.15 15.55 -13.65
C GLY A 26 -3.07 14.97 -12.56
N SER A 27 -3.28 15.70 -11.47
CA SER A 27 -4.17 15.31 -10.37
C SER A 27 -5.60 15.87 -10.55
N ILE A 28 -5.73 17.08 -11.08
CA ILE A 28 -7.05 17.75 -11.24
C ILE A 28 -7.88 17.14 -12.37
N ARG A 29 -7.27 16.61 -13.43
CA ARG A 29 -7.94 16.07 -14.62
C ARG A 29 -8.82 14.84 -14.37
N MET A 30 -8.91 14.36 -13.16
CA MET A 30 -9.75 13.21 -12.80
C MET A 30 -11.21 13.60 -12.78
N GLU A 31 -12.08 12.77 -13.39
CA GLU A 31 -13.53 13.03 -13.50
C GLU A 31 -14.20 13.36 -12.15
N PRO A 32 -13.93 12.66 -11.04
CA PRO A 32 -14.52 13.02 -9.73
C PRO A 32 -14.15 14.44 -9.29
N VAL A 33 -12.94 14.91 -9.61
CA VAL A 33 -12.51 16.28 -9.28
C VAL A 33 -13.29 17.29 -10.10
N PHE A 34 -13.52 17.06 -11.39
CA PHE A 34 -14.37 17.92 -12.22
C PHE A 34 -15.81 17.96 -11.74
N MET A 35 -16.34 16.87 -11.20
CA MET A 35 -17.68 16.85 -10.60
C MET A 35 -17.74 17.76 -9.36
N ILE A 36 -16.75 17.71 -8.48
CA ILE A 36 -16.61 18.57 -7.30
C ILE A 36 -16.51 20.05 -7.73
N LEU A 37 -15.66 20.33 -8.71
CA LEU A 37 -15.50 21.70 -9.24
C LEU A 37 -16.78 22.19 -9.93
N GLY A 38 -17.50 21.31 -10.61
CA GLY A 38 -18.80 21.62 -11.23
C GLY A 38 -19.86 22.00 -10.21
N GLN A 39 -19.98 21.25 -9.12
CA GLN A 39 -20.89 21.57 -8.02
C GLN A 39 -20.52 22.91 -7.39
N SER A 40 -19.25 23.15 -7.09
CA SER A 40 -18.79 24.41 -6.51
C SER A 40 -19.06 25.59 -7.45
N ALA A 41 -18.81 25.43 -8.74
CA ALA A 41 -19.08 26.47 -9.73
C ALA A 41 -20.59 26.78 -9.86
N ALA A 42 -21.45 25.77 -9.86
CA ALA A 42 -22.90 25.96 -9.90
C ALA A 42 -23.42 26.68 -8.66
N THR A 43 -22.96 26.30 -7.47
CA THR A 43 -23.33 26.98 -6.22
C THR A 43 -22.88 28.45 -6.22
N ALA A 44 -21.64 28.71 -6.64
CA ALA A 44 -21.12 30.07 -6.75
C ALA A 44 -21.90 30.91 -7.78
N ALA A 45 -22.31 30.31 -8.91
CA ALA A 45 -23.12 30.98 -9.90
C ALA A 45 -24.51 31.37 -9.35
N CYS A 46 -25.18 30.48 -8.61
CA CYS A 46 -26.46 30.78 -7.98
C CYS A 46 -26.30 31.95 -6.98
N MET A 47 -25.27 31.91 -6.14
CA MET A 47 -25.01 33.00 -5.18
C MET A 47 -24.76 34.35 -5.89
N ALA A 48 -23.96 34.34 -6.97
CA ALA A 48 -23.70 35.54 -7.76
C ALA A 48 -24.98 36.14 -8.38
N ILE A 49 -25.89 35.26 -8.87
CA ILE A 49 -27.19 35.66 -9.44
C ILE A 49 -28.10 36.25 -8.36
N ASP A 50 -28.20 35.58 -7.20
CA ASP A 50 -29.10 35.99 -6.13
C ASP A 50 -28.63 37.31 -5.50
N GLU A 51 -27.33 37.50 -5.34
CA GLU A 51 -26.74 38.75 -4.79
C GLU A 51 -26.53 39.85 -5.87
N LYS A 52 -26.74 39.51 -7.17
CA LYS A 52 -26.53 40.44 -8.33
C LYS A 52 -25.11 40.99 -8.41
N ILE A 53 -24.13 40.10 -8.21
CA ILE A 53 -22.69 40.42 -8.20
C ILE A 53 -21.97 39.63 -9.28
N ASP A 54 -20.75 40.05 -9.61
CA ASP A 54 -19.85 39.29 -10.47
C ASP A 54 -19.42 37.99 -9.78
N VAL A 55 -19.16 36.93 -10.54
CA VAL A 55 -18.71 35.63 -9.99
C VAL A 55 -17.38 35.74 -9.24
N GLN A 56 -16.56 36.76 -9.56
CA GLN A 56 -15.32 37.08 -8.85
C GLN A 56 -15.53 37.78 -7.50
N ALA A 57 -16.76 38.28 -7.23
CA ALA A 57 -17.13 38.95 -6.01
C ALA A 57 -17.82 38.04 -5.00
N VAL A 58 -18.05 36.78 -5.35
CA VAL A 58 -18.62 35.78 -4.42
C VAL A 58 -17.65 35.60 -3.25
N GLU A 59 -18.14 35.81 -2.06
CA GLU A 59 -17.34 35.65 -0.82
C GLU A 59 -17.06 34.17 -0.56
N TYR A 60 -15.79 33.80 -0.45
CA TYR A 60 -15.36 32.41 -0.28
C TYR A 60 -15.95 31.76 0.96
N ASP A 61 -15.98 32.47 2.09
CA ASP A 61 -16.44 31.89 3.37
C ASP A 61 -17.92 31.51 3.30
N LYS A 62 -18.77 32.36 2.69
CA LYS A 62 -20.19 32.05 2.45
C LYS A 62 -20.38 30.88 1.49
N LEU A 63 -19.55 30.81 0.43
CA LEU A 63 -19.56 29.71 -0.51
C LEU A 63 -19.17 28.40 0.21
N GLN A 64 -18.15 28.42 1.03
CA GLN A 64 -17.68 27.25 1.80
C GLN A 64 -18.78 26.76 2.75
N GLU A 65 -19.42 27.66 3.51
CA GLU A 65 -20.52 27.30 4.40
C GLU A 65 -21.67 26.64 3.64
N ARG A 66 -22.03 27.18 2.47
CA ARG A 66 -23.08 26.61 1.64
C ARG A 66 -22.72 25.24 1.11
N LEU A 67 -21.50 25.05 0.60
CA LEU A 67 -21.02 23.77 0.11
C LEU A 67 -21.00 22.69 1.20
N LEU A 68 -20.59 23.06 2.42
CA LEU A 68 -20.62 22.17 3.58
C LEU A 68 -22.06 21.83 4.00
N ALA A 69 -22.97 22.80 3.98
CA ALA A 69 -24.40 22.55 4.23
C ALA A 69 -25.01 21.60 3.20
N ASP A 70 -24.59 21.69 1.94
CA ASP A 70 -24.95 20.79 0.85
C ASP A 70 -24.18 19.46 0.89
N ARG A 71 -23.41 19.20 1.97
CA ARG A 71 -22.62 17.99 2.22
C ARG A 71 -21.50 17.72 1.20
N GLN A 72 -21.00 18.75 0.55
CA GLN A 72 -19.79 18.60 -0.26
C GLN A 72 -18.59 18.41 0.63
N VAL A 73 -17.77 17.41 0.32
CA VAL A 73 -16.51 17.15 1.04
C VAL A 73 -15.45 18.12 0.51
N LEU A 74 -15.08 19.12 1.30
CA LEU A 74 -14.06 20.12 0.94
C LEU A 74 -12.69 19.78 1.52
N ASP A 75 -12.67 19.16 2.70
CA ASP A 75 -11.47 18.70 3.37
C ASP A 75 -11.48 17.21 3.57
N TYR A 76 -10.35 16.60 3.25
CA TYR A 76 -10.14 15.20 3.52
C TYR A 76 -9.51 15.04 4.92
N ALA A 77 -10.34 15.11 5.97
CA ALA A 77 -9.93 15.00 7.37
C ALA A 77 -9.59 13.56 7.81
N GLY A 78 -9.76 12.58 6.96
CA GLY A 78 -9.25 11.24 7.14
C GLY A 78 -8.04 11.06 6.25
N GLY A 79 -6.96 10.49 6.74
CA GLY A 79 -5.92 9.93 5.88
C GLY A 79 -6.60 9.19 4.73
N ARG A 80 -5.98 9.06 3.54
CA ARG A 80 -6.58 8.35 2.39
C ARG A 80 -7.50 7.27 2.94
N PRO A 81 -8.78 7.12 2.48
CA PRO A 81 -9.42 5.85 2.66
C PRO A 81 -8.50 4.88 1.89
N SER A 82 -7.53 4.34 2.60
CA SER A 82 -7.01 3.07 2.22
C SER A 82 -8.28 2.25 2.04
N PRO A 83 -8.58 1.68 0.86
CA PRO A 83 -9.63 0.66 0.77
C PRO A 83 -9.37 -0.19 1.99
N ALA A 84 -10.40 -0.42 2.82
CA ALA A 84 -10.22 -1.08 4.10
C ALA A 84 -9.28 -2.25 3.83
N HIS A 85 -7.99 -2.09 4.16
CA HIS A 85 -7.01 -3.12 3.86
C HIS A 85 -7.50 -4.25 4.74
N VAL A 86 -8.03 -5.28 4.12
CA VAL A 86 -8.34 -6.51 4.80
C VAL A 86 -6.98 -7.05 5.21
N THR A 87 -6.53 -6.58 6.37
CA THR A 87 -5.30 -7.04 6.97
C THR A 87 -5.58 -8.37 7.63
N ILE A 88 -4.69 -9.30 7.42
CA ILE A 88 -4.78 -10.62 8.05
C ILE A 88 -4.14 -10.51 9.42
N ASP A 89 -4.93 -10.71 10.48
CA ASP A 89 -4.42 -10.69 11.85
C ASP A 89 -3.53 -11.91 12.08
N PRO A 90 -2.21 -11.73 12.30
CA PRO A 90 -1.28 -12.85 12.47
C PRO A 90 -1.64 -13.75 13.66
N LYS A 91 -2.31 -13.21 14.70
CA LYS A 91 -2.72 -13.96 15.89
C LYS A 91 -3.88 -14.93 15.65
N LYS A 92 -4.60 -14.77 14.54
CA LYS A 92 -5.71 -15.65 14.15
C LYS A 92 -5.29 -16.77 13.20
N LEU A 93 -4.03 -16.75 12.77
CA LEU A 93 -3.49 -17.76 11.85
C LEU A 93 -2.99 -19.00 12.62
N PRO A 94 -3.15 -20.22 12.06
CA PRO A 94 -2.69 -21.43 12.70
C PRO A 94 -1.16 -21.57 12.65
N GLY A 95 -0.60 -22.37 13.56
CA GLY A 95 0.83 -22.62 13.66
C GLY A 95 1.61 -21.47 14.28
N ILE A 96 2.89 -21.38 13.97
CA ILE A 96 3.77 -20.31 14.43
C ILE A 96 3.87 -19.29 13.28
N VAL A 97 3.41 -18.07 13.53
CA VAL A 97 3.43 -16.97 12.55
C VAL A 97 4.32 -15.85 13.09
N ILE A 98 5.26 -15.41 12.26
CA ILE A 98 6.15 -14.29 12.55
C ILE A 98 5.89 -13.23 11.48
N ASP A 99 5.44 -12.05 11.92
CA ASP A 99 5.19 -10.88 11.08
C ASP A 99 6.48 -10.11 10.82
N ASP A 100 6.52 -9.29 9.78
CA ASP A 100 7.71 -8.51 9.42
C ASP A 100 8.11 -7.49 10.50
N VAL A 101 7.16 -7.04 11.32
CA VAL A 101 7.42 -6.15 12.47
C VAL A 101 8.34 -6.77 13.53
N ASP A 102 8.36 -8.10 13.62
CA ASP A 102 9.20 -8.87 14.58
C ASP A 102 10.48 -9.42 13.92
N ALA A 103 10.69 -9.12 12.64
CA ALA A 103 11.81 -9.63 11.88
C ALA A 103 13.06 -8.75 12.01
N ARG A 104 14.24 -9.37 11.88
CA ARG A 104 15.53 -8.70 11.88
C ARG A 104 15.94 -8.30 10.46
N LEU A 105 16.20 -7.03 10.24
CA LEU A 105 16.64 -6.45 8.96
C LEU A 105 18.14 -6.24 8.94
N THR A 106 18.81 -6.54 7.82
CA THR A 106 20.23 -6.21 7.62
C THR A 106 20.45 -4.80 7.04
N SER A 107 19.41 -4.18 6.49
CA SER A 107 19.43 -2.86 5.87
C SER A 107 18.04 -2.26 5.92
N GLN A 108 17.86 -1.09 5.30
CA GLN A 108 16.53 -0.47 5.21
C GLN A 108 15.62 -1.23 4.25
N TRP A 109 14.44 -1.56 4.73
CA TRP A 109 13.33 -2.11 3.97
C TRP A 109 12.15 -1.16 4.13
N PRO A 110 11.79 -0.39 3.09
CA PRO A 110 10.60 0.46 3.14
C PRO A 110 9.32 -0.34 3.36
N GLU A 111 8.42 0.25 4.13
CA GLU A 111 7.06 -0.27 4.35
C GLU A 111 6.15 0.12 3.21
N SER A 112 5.19 -0.73 2.87
CA SER A 112 4.18 -0.44 1.86
C SER A 112 2.85 -1.12 2.16
N THR A 113 1.78 -0.45 1.75
CA THR A 113 0.40 -0.94 1.78
C THR A 113 -0.25 -0.87 0.39
N SER A 114 0.54 -0.66 -0.66
CA SER A 114 0.05 -0.39 -2.02
C SER A 114 -0.66 -1.58 -2.67
N VAL A 115 -0.33 -2.80 -2.25
CA VAL A 115 -0.98 -4.03 -2.73
C VAL A 115 -1.60 -4.73 -1.52
N THR A 116 -2.86 -5.12 -1.62
CA THR A 116 -3.62 -5.75 -0.53
C THR A 116 -3.28 -7.24 -0.38
N GLY A 117 -3.71 -7.86 0.74
CA GLY A 117 -3.53 -9.30 1.00
C GLY A 117 -2.28 -9.64 1.81
N TYR A 118 -1.76 -8.68 2.57
CA TYR A 118 -0.63 -8.88 3.48
C TYR A 118 -1.09 -9.20 4.91
N VAL A 119 -0.19 -9.76 5.68
CA VAL A 119 -0.34 -10.05 7.11
C VAL A 119 0.05 -8.79 7.91
N GLY A 120 -0.60 -8.53 9.03
CA GLY A 120 -0.25 -7.39 9.89
C GLY A 120 -0.65 -6.03 9.32
N LYS A 121 0.20 -5.05 9.40
CA LYS A 121 -0.08 -3.63 9.11
C LYS A 121 0.38 -3.17 7.72
N TRP A 122 1.44 -3.73 7.22
CA TRP A 122 2.11 -3.43 5.95
C TRP A 122 2.94 -4.64 5.52
N TYR A 123 3.61 -4.54 4.41
CA TYR A 123 4.67 -5.45 3.98
C TYR A 123 5.94 -4.66 3.68
N LEU A 124 7.07 -5.30 3.72
CA LEU A 124 8.38 -4.71 3.43
C LEU A 124 8.81 -5.00 1.98
N HIS A 125 9.56 -4.06 1.38
CA HIS A 125 10.15 -4.28 0.06
C HIS A 125 11.60 -3.77 -0.03
N ASP A 126 12.38 -4.32 -0.97
CA ASP A 126 13.78 -3.97 -1.17
C ASP A 126 14.01 -2.74 -2.08
N ASN A 127 12.92 -2.09 -2.52
CA ASN A 127 12.96 -0.99 -3.49
C ASN A 127 13.63 -1.35 -4.84
N ASN A 128 13.81 -2.63 -5.13
CA ASN A 128 14.54 -3.17 -6.27
C ASN A 128 15.97 -2.65 -6.39
N ASP A 129 16.61 -2.40 -5.27
CA ASP A 129 17.89 -1.72 -5.11
C ASP A 129 18.83 -2.53 -4.22
N SER A 130 20.14 -2.23 -4.25
CA SER A 130 21.16 -2.82 -3.38
C SER A 130 21.13 -4.35 -3.37
N LYS A 131 21.08 -4.96 -4.56
CA LYS A 131 20.99 -6.42 -4.71
C LYS A 131 22.15 -7.14 -4.03
N GLY A 132 21.78 -8.16 -3.23
CA GLY A 132 22.71 -8.93 -2.41
C GLY A 132 23.09 -8.30 -1.07
N GLN A 133 22.62 -7.08 -0.77
CA GLN A 133 22.95 -6.37 0.47
C GLN A 133 21.78 -6.34 1.46
N ARG A 134 20.58 -6.75 1.04
CA ARG A 134 19.38 -6.71 1.85
C ARG A 134 18.88 -8.11 2.15
N SER A 135 18.63 -8.36 3.42
CA SER A 135 17.92 -9.56 3.87
C SER A 135 17.05 -9.26 5.09
N ILE A 136 16.03 -10.06 5.25
CA ILE A 136 15.12 -10.05 6.40
C ILE A 136 15.08 -11.47 6.99
N THR A 137 15.25 -11.58 8.29
CA THR A 137 15.31 -12.85 9.03
C THR A 137 14.20 -12.89 10.06
N PHE A 138 13.32 -13.85 9.90
CA PHE A 138 12.26 -14.21 10.82
C PHE A 138 12.75 -15.32 11.75
N THR A 139 12.62 -15.13 13.05
CA THR A 139 13.11 -16.09 14.05
C THR A 139 11.95 -16.64 14.86
N ALA A 140 11.87 -17.96 14.97
CA ALA A 140 10.84 -18.65 15.74
C ALA A 140 11.47 -19.63 16.74
N THR A 141 10.73 -19.95 17.80
CA THR A 141 11.04 -21.04 18.71
C THR A 141 10.15 -22.23 18.39
N ILE A 142 10.73 -23.38 18.16
CA ILE A 142 10.05 -24.66 17.97
C ILE A 142 10.00 -25.36 19.34
N ASP A 143 8.79 -25.49 19.89
CA ASP A 143 8.60 -26.14 21.18
C ASP A 143 8.67 -27.67 21.07
N LYS A 144 8.15 -28.20 19.96
CA LYS A 144 8.04 -29.65 19.72
C LYS A 144 8.70 -30.04 18.42
N ALA A 145 9.68 -30.93 18.48
CA ALA A 145 10.29 -31.49 17.26
C ALA A 145 9.24 -32.18 16.39
N GLY A 146 9.32 -31.94 15.09
CA GLY A 146 8.34 -32.45 14.12
C GLY A 146 8.64 -32.08 12.68
N GLU A 147 7.78 -32.46 11.75
CA GLU A 147 7.80 -31.98 10.39
C GLU A 147 6.94 -30.72 10.29
N TYR A 148 7.50 -29.66 9.73
CA TYR A 148 6.83 -28.38 9.54
C TYR A 148 6.78 -27.99 8.07
N ASP A 149 5.60 -27.57 7.60
CA ASP A 149 5.44 -26.88 6.33
C ASP A 149 5.84 -25.41 6.53
N VAL A 150 6.94 -25.01 5.90
CA VAL A 150 7.44 -23.63 5.97
C VAL A 150 6.82 -22.83 4.84
N ARG A 151 6.15 -21.73 5.20
CA ARG A 151 5.44 -20.88 4.27
C ARG A 151 5.90 -19.45 4.40
N VAL A 152 5.88 -18.73 3.27
CA VAL A 152 6.16 -17.29 3.21
C VAL A 152 4.98 -16.54 2.63
N SER A 153 4.73 -15.33 3.13
CA SER A 153 3.74 -14.38 2.62
C SER A 153 4.41 -13.26 1.84
N TYR A 154 3.75 -12.84 0.78
CA TYR A 154 4.11 -11.67 -0.03
C TYR A 154 2.92 -11.20 -0.86
N THR A 155 2.95 -9.96 -1.32
CA THR A 155 1.97 -9.42 -2.24
C THR A 155 2.45 -9.54 -3.68
N ALA A 156 1.75 -10.33 -4.50
CA ALA A 156 2.12 -10.56 -5.89
C ALA A 156 1.92 -9.32 -6.76
N ASN A 157 2.82 -9.13 -7.73
CA ASN A 157 2.70 -8.09 -8.74
C ASN A 157 3.69 -8.38 -9.90
N PRO A 158 3.41 -7.98 -11.15
CA PRO A 158 4.32 -8.19 -12.28
C PRO A 158 5.73 -7.63 -12.13
N ASN A 159 5.93 -6.60 -11.28
CA ASN A 159 7.25 -6.00 -11.02
C ASN A 159 8.07 -6.73 -9.95
N ARG A 160 7.53 -7.80 -9.33
CA ARG A 160 8.24 -8.58 -8.31
C ARG A 160 9.32 -9.47 -8.94
N ALA A 161 10.22 -9.97 -8.10
CA ALA A 161 11.22 -10.92 -8.54
C ALA A 161 10.61 -12.33 -8.75
N SER A 162 11.10 -13.02 -9.76
CA SER A 162 10.69 -14.40 -10.06
C SER A 162 11.52 -15.48 -9.35
N ASN A 163 12.56 -15.07 -8.61
CA ASN A 163 13.61 -15.95 -8.12
C ASN A 163 14.10 -15.60 -6.70
N VAL A 164 13.21 -15.16 -5.82
CA VAL A 164 13.55 -14.70 -4.46
C VAL A 164 14.12 -15.85 -3.63
N PRO A 165 15.40 -15.76 -3.16
CA PRO A 165 15.98 -16.80 -2.33
C PRO A 165 15.37 -16.75 -0.92
N VAL A 166 14.98 -17.94 -0.44
CA VAL A 166 14.54 -18.16 0.94
C VAL A 166 15.31 -19.32 1.53
N THR A 167 15.89 -19.13 2.72
CA THR A 167 16.64 -20.17 3.43
C THR A 167 16.07 -20.38 4.83
N VAL A 168 16.05 -21.63 5.26
CA VAL A 168 15.69 -22.01 6.65
C VAL A 168 16.92 -22.59 7.30
N GLU A 169 17.25 -22.08 8.46
CA GLU A 169 18.43 -22.49 9.22
C GLU A 169 18.05 -22.89 10.64
N GLN A 170 18.63 -23.98 11.13
CA GLN A 170 18.58 -24.41 12.52
C GLN A 170 19.96 -24.89 12.96
N ASP A 171 20.39 -24.50 14.15
CA ASP A 171 21.70 -24.86 14.71
C ASP A 171 22.88 -24.51 13.80
N GLY A 172 22.80 -23.36 13.09
CA GLY A 172 23.81 -22.89 12.16
C GLY A 172 23.92 -23.68 10.84
N LYS A 173 22.94 -24.55 10.57
CA LYS A 173 22.87 -25.32 9.31
C LYS A 173 21.65 -24.96 8.50
N THR A 174 21.83 -24.79 7.20
CA THR A 174 20.70 -24.68 6.27
C THR A 174 20.00 -26.02 6.16
N VAL A 175 18.74 -26.06 6.56
CA VAL A 175 17.89 -27.28 6.53
C VAL A 175 16.88 -27.27 5.36
N LEU A 176 16.59 -26.09 4.80
CA LEU A 176 15.76 -25.95 3.59
C LEU A 176 16.20 -24.70 2.83
N SER A 177 16.16 -24.77 1.49
CA SER A 177 16.39 -23.62 0.61
C SER A 177 15.47 -23.70 -0.59
N ALA A 178 14.87 -22.57 -0.95
CA ALA A 178 13.96 -22.46 -2.10
C ALA A 178 14.11 -21.11 -2.81
N LYS A 179 13.60 -21.04 -4.05
CA LYS A 179 13.39 -19.79 -4.77
C LYS A 179 11.89 -19.57 -4.98
N VAL A 180 11.41 -18.40 -4.61
CA VAL A 180 9.99 -18.02 -4.70
C VAL A 180 9.77 -17.07 -5.85
N ASN A 181 8.79 -17.38 -6.71
CA ASN A 181 8.35 -16.48 -7.77
C ASN A 181 7.23 -15.58 -7.26
N GLN A 182 7.58 -14.35 -6.88
CA GLN A 182 6.63 -13.38 -6.33
C GLN A 182 5.80 -12.63 -7.40
N LYS A 183 5.97 -12.96 -8.69
CA LYS A 183 5.05 -12.51 -9.75
C LYS A 183 3.75 -13.29 -9.77
N GLN A 184 3.74 -14.47 -9.14
CA GLN A 184 2.57 -15.35 -9.06
C GLN A 184 1.84 -15.16 -7.74
N GLU A 185 0.51 -15.21 -7.79
CA GLU A 185 -0.32 -15.15 -6.59
C GLU A 185 -0.02 -16.33 -5.64
N PRO A 186 0.05 -16.07 -4.31
CA PRO A 186 0.15 -17.13 -3.31
C PRO A 186 -1.03 -18.09 -3.40
N LYS A 187 -0.75 -19.41 -3.47
CA LYS A 187 -1.76 -20.43 -3.75
C LYS A 187 -2.52 -20.93 -2.52
N ILE A 188 -2.00 -20.69 -1.33
CA ILE A 188 -2.62 -21.13 -0.07
C ILE A 188 -3.34 -19.93 0.53
N ASP A 189 -4.67 -19.97 0.52
CA ASP A 189 -5.57 -18.94 1.05
C ASP A 189 -5.30 -17.52 0.49
N GLY A 190 -4.70 -17.43 -0.72
CA GLY A 190 -4.32 -16.14 -1.31
C GLY A 190 -3.19 -15.39 -0.59
N THR A 191 -2.58 -16.00 0.43
CA THR A 191 -1.63 -15.36 1.34
C THR A 191 -0.29 -16.07 1.39
N TRP A 192 -0.28 -17.40 1.29
CA TRP A 192 0.90 -18.21 1.58
C TRP A 192 1.39 -19.02 0.36
N VAL A 193 2.70 -19.15 0.30
CA VAL A 193 3.38 -20.12 -0.55
C VAL A 193 4.22 -21.03 0.33
N SER A 194 4.01 -22.34 0.22
CA SER A 194 4.89 -23.34 0.84
C SER A 194 6.22 -23.38 0.10
N ILE A 195 7.32 -23.26 0.83
CA ILE A 195 8.68 -23.44 0.31
C ILE A 195 9.19 -24.88 0.54
N GLY A 196 8.41 -25.67 1.25
CA GLY A 196 8.67 -27.08 1.50
C GLY A 196 8.43 -27.51 2.93
N LYS A 197 8.45 -28.82 3.15
CA LYS A 197 8.38 -29.42 4.48
C LYS A 197 9.77 -29.81 4.96
N VAL A 198 10.04 -29.57 6.23
CA VAL A 198 11.33 -29.85 6.86
C VAL A 198 11.15 -30.37 8.29
N LYS A 199 11.99 -31.30 8.69
CA LYS A 199 12.05 -31.77 10.09
C LYS A 199 12.86 -30.79 10.92
N LEU A 200 12.22 -30.20 11.93
CA LEU A 200 12.82 -29.29 12.88
C LEU A 200 12.91 -29.93 14.26
N ALA A 201 14.02 -29.72 14.94
CA ALA A 201 14.17 -30.05 16.35
C ALA A 201 13.53 -28.95 17.24
N ALA A 202 13.28 -29.23 18.51
CA ALA A 202 12.97 -28.18 19.47
C ALA A 202 14.15 -27.21 19.58
N GLY A 203 13.87 -25.89 19.60
CA GLY A 203 14.89 -24.85 19.63
C GLY A 203 14.60 -23.72 18.64
N THR A 204 15.60 -22.90 18.40
CA THR A 204 15.48 -21.74 17.53
C THR A 204 15.65 -22.10 16.05
N VAL A 205 14.76 -21.61 15.21
CA VAL A 205 14.84 -21.67 13.76
C VAL A 205 14.77 -20.29 13.16
N SER A 206 15.50 -20.03 12.09
CA SER A 206 15.43 -18.79 11.33
C SER A 206 15.04 -19.03 9.87
N VAL A 207 14.21 -18.15 9.34
CA VAL A 207 13.85 -18.11 7.91
C VAL A 207 14.32 -16.78 7.36
N THR A 208 15.19 -16.81 6.36
CA THR A 208 15.78 -15.60 5.78
C THR A 208 15.32 -15.44 4.33
N ILE A 209 14.77 -14.27 4.01
CA ILE A 209 14.46 -13.81 2.65
C ILE A 209 15.56 -12.83 2.23
N SER A 210 16.15 -13.02 1.06
CA SER A 210 17.23 -12.19 0.54
C SER A 210 16.90 -11.60 -0.82
N ASN A 211 17.46 -10.44 -1.13
CA ASN A 211 17.37 -9.85 -2.46
C ASN A 211 18.58 -10.19 -3.37
N LYS A 212 19.40 -11.15 -2.95
CA LYS A 212 20.59 -11.55 -3.71
C LYS A 212 20.23 -12.17 -5.05
N ASP A 213 20.84 -11.67 -6.12
CA ASP A 213 20.68 -12.17 -7.50
C ASP A 213 19.22 -12.20 -8.00
N THR A 214 18.36 -11.28 -7.49
CA THR A 214 16.95 -11.21 -7.86
C THR A 214 16.68 -10.30 -9.05
N ASP A 215 15.69 -10.67 -9.87
CA ASP A 215 15.32 -10.02 -11.14
C ASP A 215 14.20 -8.96 -11.04
N GLY A 216 13.81 -8.56 -9.82
CA GLY A 216 12.74 -7.60 -9.57
C GLY A 216 12.66 -7.19 -8.11
N HIS A 217 11.57 -6.51 -7.74
CA HIS A 217 11.32 -6.16 -6.34
C HIS A 217 11.14 -7.41 -5.48
N VAL A 218 11.77 -7.44 -4.33
CA VAL A 218 11.58 -8.47 -3.29
C VAL A 218 10.63 -7.97 -2.24
N ILE A 219 9.63 -8.77 -1.93
CA ILE A 219 8.66 -8.52 -0.87
C ILE A 219 8.91 -9.50 0.27
N ALA A 220 8.86 -8.99 1.48
CA ALA A 220 8.82 -9.77 2.70
C ALA A 220 7.66 -9.27 3.57
N ASP A 221 6.82 -10.19 4.01
CA ASP A 221 5.62 -9.90 4.77
C ASP A 221 5.61 -10.75 6.05
N ALA A 222 5.29 -12.01 5.95
CA ALA A 222 5.28 -12.91 7.11
C ALA A 222 5.82 -14.30 6.78
N VAL A 223 6.16 -15.05 7.82
CA VAL A 223 6.53 -16.47 7.75
C VAL A 223 5.59 -17.28 8.64
N GLN A 224 5.17 -18.45 8.16
CA GLN A 224 4.38 -19.42 8.92
C GLN A 224 5.08 -20.76 8.97
N LEU A 225 5.15 -21.36 10.17
CA LEU A 225 5.60 -22.73 10.40
C LEU A 225 4.40 -23.54 10.86
N LEU A 226 3.92 -24.46 10.03
CA LEU A 226 2.72 -25.25 10.28
C LEU A 226 3.10 -26.72 10.49
N PRO A 227 2.85 -27.31 11.68
CA PRO A 227 3.16 -28.71 11.97
C PRO A 227 2.27 -29.70 11.22
#